data_da929c4ce67d7d451ac423b2599a7215
#
_entry.id   da929c4ce67d7d451ac423b2599a7215
#
_cell.length_a   1.000
_cell.length_b   1.000
_cell.length_c   1.000
_cell.angle_alpha   90.00
_cell.angle_beta   90.00
_cell.angle_gamma   90.00
#
_symmetry.space_group_name_H-M   'P 1'
#
loop_
_entity.id
_entity.type
_entity.pdbx_description
1 polymer ?
#
loop_
_entity_poly.entity_id
_entity_poly.type
_entity_poly.pdbx_seq_one_letter_code
_entity_poly.pdbx_strand_id
1 'polypeptide(L)'
;MFFFFTIPWIFIIALVVIALGIGVSVLQFILDHIIIISIILGLPVAWLVWGTWKNENSSDEEKVEWTLFPLFMVPAYAELIRLIVAVLNALDDNDLWAFFLCLPTAPVVFLIILAVCMGVAAGLVWLYKKVIKSKVVTIVLGILIASSMTYYLWNLS
;
A
#
# COMPACT_ATOMS: atom_id res chain seq x y z
N MET A 1 1.39 -33.54 -35.26
CA MET A 1 1.30 -33.55 -33.80
C MET A 1 2.07 -32.42 -33.13
N PHE A 2 3.27 -32.13 -33.60
CA PHE A 2 4.10 -31.05 -33.04
C PHE A 2 3.44 -29.66 -33.13
N PHE A 3 2.74 -29.38 -34.23
CA PHE A 3 2.05 -28.11 -34.44
C PHE A 3 0.84 -27.88 -33.50
N PHE A 4 0.16 -28.95 -33.08
CA PHE A 4 -0.99 -28.85 -32.19
C PHE A 4 -0.60 -28.50 -30.75
N PHE A 5 0.65 -28.82 -30.36
CA PHE A 5 1.15 -28.48 -29.02
C PHE A 5 1.84 -27.11 -28.98
N THR A 6 2.48 -26.70 -30.07
CA THR A 6 3.22 -25.42 -30.11
C THR A 6 2.33 -24.22 -30.30
N ILE A 7 1.27 -24.30 -31.09
CA ILE A 7 0.36 -23.16 -31.38
C ILE A 7 -0.34 -22.65 -30.11
N PRO A 8 -0.93 -23.48 -29.21
CA PRO A 8 -1.51 -22.98 -27.96
C PRO A 8 -0.52 -22.28 -27.06
N TRP A 9 0.71 -22.75 -26.97
CA TRP A 9 1.77 -22.15 -26.17
C TRP A 9 2.17 -20.78 -26.70
N ILE A 10 2.23 -20.60 -28.02
CA ILE A 10 2.53 -19.30 -28.64
C ILE A 10 1.43 -18.30 -28.27
N PHE A 11 0.16 -18.68 -28.29
CA PHE A 11 -0.95 -17.81 -27.87
C PHE A 11 -0.88 -17.44 -26.41
N ILE A 12 -0.57 -18.40 -25.52
CA ILE A 12 -0.42 -18.16 -24.09
C ILE A 12 0.74 -17.19 -23.84
N ILE A 13 1.88 -17.39 -24.49
CA ILE A 13 3.05 -16.51 -24.35
C ILE A 13 2.72 -15.10 -24.87
N ALA A 14 2.04 -14.99 -26.02
CA ALA A 14 1.62 -13.71 -26.56
C ALA A 14 0.66 -12.97 -25.61
N LEU A 15 -0.32 -13.66 -25.03
CA LEU A 15 -1.24 -13.08 -24.06
C LEU A 15 -0.53 -12.61 -22.80
N VAL A 16 0.43 -13.39 -22.30
CA VAL A 16 1.22 -13.03 -21.12
C VAL A 16 2.07 -11.77 -21.42
N VAL A 17 2.71 -11.71 -22.57
CA VAL A 17 3.52 -10.55 -22.98
C VAL A 17 2.65 -9.30 -23.11
N ILE A 18 1.48 -9.41 -23.72
CA ILE A 18 0.54 -8.28 -23.85
C ILE A 18 0.05 -7.83 -22.46
N ALA A 19 -0.32 -8.77 -21.60
CA ALA A 19 -0.77 -8.46 -20.25
C ALA A 19 0.33 -7.78 -19.42
N LEU A 20 1.58 -8.24 -19.52
CA LEU A 20 2.72 -7.61 -18.87
C LEU A 20 2.98 -6.20 -19.41
N GLY A 21 2.90 -6.02 -20.72
CA GLY A 21 3.07 -4.71 -21.34
C GLY A 21 2.02 -3.70 -20.89
N ILE A 22 0.76 -4.11 -20.84
CA ILE A 22 -0.34 -3.27 -20.32
C ILE A 22 -0.12 -2.98 -18.83
N GLY A 23 0.23 -3.99 -18.04
CA GLY A 23 0.49 -3.85 -16.62
C GLY A 23 1.62 -2.85 -16.33
N VAL A 24 2.74 -2.94 -17.06
CA VAL A 24 3.86 -2.01 -16.95
C VAL A 24 3.44 -0.59 -17.33
N SER A 25 2.66 -0.44 -18.41
CA SER A 25 2.15 0.88 -18.83
C SER A 25 1.24 1.50 -17.77
N VAL A 26 0.38 0.71 -17.13
CA VAL A 26 -0.49 1.17 -16.03
C VAL A 26 0.35 1.59 -14.83
N LEU A 27 1.35 0.80 -14.45
CA LEU A 27 2.25 1.14 -13.33
C LEU A 27 3.04 2.43 -13.62
N GLN A 28 3.52 2.60 -14.84
CA GLN A 28 4.22 3.81 -15.25
C GLN A 28 3.30 5.04 -15.20
N PHE A 29 2.07 4.90 -15.68
CA PHE A 29 1.06 5.96 -15.60
C PHE A 29 0.76 6.35 -14.15
N ILE A 30 0.59 5.37 -13.26
CA ILE A 30 0.37 5.62 -11.83
C ILE A 30 1.55 6.37 -11.23
N LEU A 31 2.77 5.96 -11.55
CA LEU A 31 3.97 6.60 -11.02
C LEU A 31 4.12 8.05 -11.51
N ASP A 32 3.86 8.30 -12.79
CA ASP A 32 3.95 9.63 -13.38
C ASP A 32 2.91 10.61 -12.79
N HIS A 33 1.78 10.09 -12.35
CA HIS A 33 0.68 10.88 -11.79
C HIS A 33 0.48 10.63 -10.28
N ILE A 34 1.51 10.15 -9.60
CA ILE A 34 1.40 9.70 -8.21
C ILE A 34 0.92 10.81 -7.26
N ILE A 35 1.33 12.06 -7.49
CA ILE A 35 0.92 13.20 -6.67
C ILE A 35 -0.60 13.45 -6.81
N ILE A 36 -1.09 13.47 -8.03
CA ILE A 36 -2.51 13.69 -8.33
C ILE A 36 -3.34 12.53 -7.78
N ILE A 37 -2.91 11.30 -7.99
CA ILE A 37 -3.58 10.10 -7.49
C ILE A 37 -3.60 10.11 -5.96
N SER A 38 -2.51 10.48 -5.32
CA SER A 38 -2.42 10.58 -3.86
C SER A 38 -3.39 11.61 -3.30
N ILE A 39 -3.54 12.75 -3.96
CA ILE A 39 -4.51 13.78 -3.57
C ILE A 39 -5.94 13.27 -3.72
N ILE A 40 -6.26 12.66 -4.87
CA ILE A 40 -7.59 12.12 -5.15
C ILE A 40 -7.98 11.04 -4.14
N LEU A 41 -7.05 10.18 -3.74
CA LEU A 41 -7.29 9.13 -2.74
C LEU A 41 -7.33 9.67 -1.32
N GLY A 42 -6.50 10.67 -1.02
CA GLY A 42 -6.38 11.23 0.33
C GLY A 42 -7.53 12.16 0.72
N LEU A 43 -8.10 12.91 -0.22
CA LEU A 43 -9.18 13.84 0.08
C LEU A 43 -10.43 13.18 0.65
N PRO A 44 -10.98 12.09 0.07
CA PRO A 44 -12.12 11.40 0.67
C PRO A 44 -11.83 10.85 2.07
N VAL A 45 -10.62 10.32 2.29
CA VAL A 45 -10.20 9.80 3.59
C VAL A 45 -10.14 10.92 4.63
N ALA A 46 -9.52 12.05 4.28
CA ALA A 46 -9.47 13.22 5.14
C ALA A 46 -10.87 13.75 5.47
N TRP A 47 -11.75 13.76 4.50
CA TRP A 47 -13.15 14.15 4.69
C TRP A 47 -13.86 13.22 5.69
N LEU A 48 -13.71 11.92 5.54
CA LEU A 48 -14.32 10.94 6.44
C LEU A 48 -13.78 11.08 7.88
N VAL A 49 -12.48 11.24 8.04
CA VAL A 49 -11.85 11.46 9.35
C VAL A 49 -12.39 12.74 9.99
N TRP A 50 -12.41 13.82 9.25
CA TRP A 50 -12.91 15.11 9.75
C TRP A 50 -14.39 15.03 10.11
N GLY A 51 -15.21 14.41 9.26
CA GLY A 51 -16.63 14.20 9.53
C GLY A 51 -16.88 13.40 10.81
N THR A 52 -16.09 12.36 11.04
CA THR A 52 -16.18 11.55 12.27
C THR A 52 -15.83 12.36 13.51
N TRP A 53 -14.79 13.18 13.45
CA TRP A 53 -14.41 14.05 14.56
C TRP A 53 -15.43 15.14 14.85
N LYS A 54 -16.08 15.66 13.81
CA LYS A 54 -17.10 16.72 13.94
C LYS A 54 -18.45 16.18 14.38
N ASN A 55 -18.71 14.89 14.20
CA ASN A 55 -19.98 14.26 14.57
C ASN A 55 -20.04 14.04 16.09
N GLU A 56 -20.96 14.74 16.77
CA GLU A 56 -21.17 14.62 18.21
C GLU A 56 -21.68 13.23 18.63
N ASN A 57 -22.34 12.51 17.73
CA ASN A 57 -22.86 11.17 17.97
C ASN A 57 -21.81 10.09 17.87
N SER A 58 -20.62 10.37 17.33
CA SER A 58 -19.52 9.42 17.25
C SER A 58 -18.86 9.26 18.61
N SER A 59 -18.63 8.02 19.02
CA SER A 59 -17.88 7.74 20.26
C SER A 59 -16.41 8.11 20.11
N ASP A 60 -15.72 8.36 21.22
CA ASP A 60 -14.27 8.63 21.21
C ASP A 60 -13.50 7.46 20.61
N GLU A 61 -13.96 6.22 20.84
CA GLU A 61 -13.39 5.01 20.25
C GLU A 61 -13.48 5.03 18.72
N GLU A 62 -14.63 5.38 18.14
CA GLU A 62 -14.78 5.51 16.70
C GLU A 62 -13.86 6.58 16.12
N LYS A 63 -13.72 7.71 16.80
CA LYS A 63 -12.80 8.78 16.39
C LYS A 63 -11.37 8.30 16.33
N VAL A 64 -10.93 7.55 17.33
CA VAL A 64 -9.58 6.97 17.39
C VAL A 64 -9.38 5.95 16.28
N GLU A 65 -10.32 5.03 16.08
CA GLU A 65 -10.25 4.03 15.02
C GLU A 65 -10.16 4.66 13.62
N TRP A 66 -11.06 5.57 13.32
CA TRP A 66 -11.09 6.25 12.01
C TRP A 66 -9.89 7.16 11.76
N THR A 67 -9.16 7.54 12.79
CA THR A 67 -7.93 8.30 12.66
C THR A 67 -6.72 7.38 12.52
N LEU A 68 -6.64 6.33 13.32
CA LEU A 68 -5.47 5.43 13.33
C LEU A 68 -5.40 4.55 12.10
N PHE A 69 -6.51 3.96 11.65
CA PHE A 69 -6.48 3.09 10.47
C PHE A 69 -6.02 3.81 9.20
N PRO A 70 -6.55 4.97 8.83
CA PRO A 70 -6.01 5.74 7.71
C PRO A 70 -4.56 6.17 7.91
N LEU A 71 -4.17 6.53 9.12
CA LEU A 71 -2.80 6.93 9.44
C LEU A 71 -1.80 5.80 9.16
N PHE A 72 -2.13 4.56 9.55
CA PHE A 72 -1.29 3.40 9.29
C PHE A 72 -1.37 2.87 7.86
N MET A 73 -2.28 3.38 7.04
CA MET A 73 -2.25 3.16 5.59
C MET A 73 -1.13 3.93 4.90
N VAL A 74 -0.60 5.00 5.51
CA VAL A 74 0.50 5.79 4.93
C VAL A 74 1.78 4.96 4.74
N PRO A 75 2.29 4.22 5.73
CA PRO A 75 3.44 3.33 5.51
C PRO A 75 3.19 2.26 4.45
N ALA A 76 2.00 1.67 4.43
CA ALA A 76 1.63 0.67 3.43
C ALA A 76 1.61 1.27 2.01
N TYR A 77 1.09 2.48 1.86
CA TYR A 77 1.07 3.21 0.58
C TYR A 77 2.49 3.56 0.12
N ALA A 78 3.34 4.03 1.03
CA ALA A 78 4.75 4.30 0.73
C ALA A 78 5.48 3.04 0.25
N GLU A 79 5.23 1.90 0.88
CA GLU A 79 5.79 0.62 0.46
C GLU A 79 5.26 0.19 -0.89
N LEU A 80 3.99 0.40 -1.18
CA LEU A 80 3.41 0.10 -2.49
C LEU A 80 4.13 0.89 -3.59
N ILE A 81 4.36 2.20 -3.38
CA ILE A 81 5.10 3.04 -4.32
C ILE A 81 6.52 2.51 -4.51
N ARG A 82 7.20 2.18 -3.42
CA ARG A 82 8.56 1.63 -3.46
C ARG A 82 8.63 0.33 -4.27
N LEU A 83 7.67 -0.57 -4.07
CA LEU A 83 7.59 -1.83 -4.81
C LEU A 83 7.32 -1.61 -6.30
N ILE A 84 6.45 -0.66 -6.65
CA ILE A 84 6.20 -0.29 -8.05
C ILE A 84 7.49 0.23 -8.69
N VAL A 85 8.22 1.11 -8.02
CA VAL A 85 9.50 1.64 -8.50
C VAL A 85 10.51 0.51 -8.68
N ALA A 86 10.61 -0.43 -7.73
CA ALA A 86 11.52 -1.56 -7.82
C ALA A 86 11.22 -2.45 -9.03
N VAL A 87 9.95 -2.74 -9.29
CA VAL A 87 9.52 -3.54 -10.46
C VAL A 87 9.89 -2.84 -11.76
N LEU A 88 9.62 -1.54 -11.87
CA LEU A 88 9.94 -0.77 -13.07
C LEU A 88 11.45 -0.63 -13.29
N ASN A 89 12.22 -0.42 -12.22
CA ASN A 89 13.67 -0.37 -12.31
C ASN A 89 14.29 -1.69 -12.78
N ALA A 90 13.77 -2.81 -12.29
CA ALA A 90 14.20 -4.14 -12.75
C ALA A 90 13.96 -4.34 -14.25
N LEU A 91 12.86 -3.79 -14.75
CA LEU A 91 12.55 -3.84 -16.18
C LEU A 91 13.49 -2.92 -16.99
N ASP A 92 13.75 -1.69 -16.51
CA ASP A 92 14.64 -0.73 -17.18
C ASP A 92 16.09 -1.22 -17.25
N ASP A 93 16.56 -1.94 -16.23
CA ASP A 93 17.89 -2.54 -16.18
C ASP A 93 18.03 -3.79 -17.07
N ASN A 94 16.99 -4.16 -17.83
CA ASN A 94 16.91 -5.37 -18.64
C ASN A 94 17.18 -6.66 -17.87
N ASP A 95 17.02 -6.64 -16.56
CA ASP A 95 17.14 -7.83 -15.72
C ASP A 95 15.80 -8.56 -15.66
N LEU A 96 15.56 -9.42 -16.63
CA LEU A 96 14.33 -10.19 -16.73
C LEU A 96 14.13 -11.12 -15.54
N TRP A 97 15.21 -11.65 -14.98
CA TRP A 97 15.15 -12.49 -13.79
C TRP A 97 14.66 -11.72 -12.58
N ALA A 98 15.24 -10.56 -12.31
CA ALA A 98 14.79 -9.69 -11.22
C ALA A 98 13.32 -9.26 -11.43
N PHE A 99 12.94 -8.91 -12.65
CA PHE A 99 11.56 -8.54 -12.98
C PHE A 99 10.58 -9.68 -12.70
N PHE A 100 10.86 -10.90 -13.19
CA PHE A 100 10.00 -12.06 -12.98
C PHE A 100 9.95 -12.51 -11.51
N LEU A 101 11.01 -12.29 -10.74
CA LEU A 101 11.02 -12.56 -9.30
C LEU A 101 10.27 -11.48 -8.52
N CYS A 102 10.40 -10.21 -8.89
CA CYS A 102 9.71 -9.11 -8.23
C CYS A 102 8.21 -9.12 -8.46
N LEU A 103 7.76 -9.56 -9.64
CA LEU A 103 6.35 -9.51 -10.00
C LEU A 103 5.44 -10.30 -9.04
N PRO A 104 5.74 -11.58 -8.68
CA PRO A 104 4.95 -12.31 -7.70
C PRO A 104 5.28 -11.97 -6.24
N THR A 105 6.52 -11.54 -5.94
CA THR A 105 6.94 -11.24 -4.57
C THR A 105 6.43 -9.89 -4.08
N ALA A 106 6.32 -8.88 -4.95
CA ALA A 106 5.87 -7.56 -4.58
C ALA A 106 4.46 -7.55 -3.94
N PRO A 107 3.42 -8.19 -4.51
CA PRO A 107 2.12 -8.26 -3.86
C PRO A 107 2.15 -8.96 -2.50
N VAL A 108 2.93 -10.02 -2.37
CA VAL A 108 3.07 -10.77 -1.10
C VAL A 108 3.71 -9.90 -0.03
N VAL A 109 4.80 -9.21 -0.35
CA VAL A 109 5.46 -8.29 0.57
C VAL A 109 4.53 -7.15 0.97
N PHE A 110 3.81 -6.57 0.01
CA PHE A 110 2.82 -5.52 0.29
C PHE A 110 1.73 -6.00 1.25
N LEU A 111 1.17 -7.18 1.03
CA LEU A 111 0.14 -7.74 1.91
C LEU A 111 0.67 -8.00 3.32
N ILE A 112 1.90 -8.49 3.47
CA ILE A 112 2.53 -8.69 4.78
C ILE A 112 2.70 -7.35 5.50
N ILE A 113 3.20 -6.33 4.84
CA ILE A 113 3.39 -5.00 5.41
C ILE A 113 2.05 -4.36 5.77
N LEU A 114 1.05 -4.49 4.90
CA LEU A 114 -0.31 -4.03 5.19
C LEU A 114 -0.88 -4.71 6.43
N ALA A 115 -0.72 -6.02 6.56
CA ALA A 115 -1.16 -6.77 7.72
C ALA A 115 -0.47 -6.31 9.00
N VAL A 116 0.85 -6.06 8.95
CA VAL A 116 1.61 -5.52 10.09
C VAL A 116 1.11 -4.12 10.46
N CYS A 117 0.91 -3.23 9.49
CA CYS A 117 0.40 -1.89 9.72
C CYS A 117 -0.99 -1.92 10.39
N MET A 118 -1.89 -2.74 9.87
CA MET A 118 -3.24 -2.89 10.45
C MET A 118 -3.19 -3.52 11.84
N GLY A 119 -2.30 -4.47 12.07
CA GLY A 119 -2.09 -5.09 13.38
C GLY A 119 -1.60 -4.08 14.42
N VAL A 120 -0.68 -3.20 14.06
CA VAL A 120 -0.18 -2.13 14.93
C VAL A 120 -1.31 -1.14 15.22
N ALA A 121 -2.10 -0.74 14.23
CA ALA A 121 -3.25 0.14 14.42
C ALA A 121 -4.27 -0.47 15.38
N ALA A 122 -4.61 -1.75 15.19
CA ALA A 122 -5.52 -2.48 16.08
C ALA A 122 -4.96 -2.58 17.50
N GLY A 123 -3.66 -2.80 17.66
CA GLY A 123 -2.98 -2.83 18.96
C GLY A 123 -3.05 -1.49 19.68
N LEU A 124 -2.89 -0.39 18.98
CA LEU A 124 -3.03 0.96 19.54
C LEU A 124 -4.48 1.25 19.97
N VAL A 125 -5.46 0.83 19.20
CA VAL A 125 -6.89 0.95 19.59
C VAL A 125 -7.15 0.14 20.87
N TRP A 126 -6.61 -1.06 20.95
CA TRP A 126 -6.71 -1.89 22.15
C TRP A 126 -6.06 -1.21 23.37
N LEU A 127 -4.86 -0.65 23.21
CA LEU A 127 -4.19 0.12 24.27
C LEU A 127 -5.01 1.33 24.71
N TYR A 128 -5.63 2.03 23.77
CA TYR A 128 -6.51 3.14 24.06
C TYR A 128 -7.66 2.70 24.99
N LYS A 129 -8.29 1.56 24.67
CA LYS A 129 -9.41 1.04 25.48
C LYS A 129 -9.00 0.60 26.88
N LYS A 130 -7.82 -0.01 27.01
CA LYS A 130 -7.40 -0.70 28.24
C LYS A 130 -6.50 0.12 29.15
N VAL A 131 -5.59 0.90 28.59
CA VAL A 131 -4.49 1.51 29.36
C VAL A 131 -4.50 3.03 29.26
N ILE A 132 -4.42 3.58 28.05
CA ILE A 132 -4.14 5.00 27.80
C ILE A 132 -5.37 5.87 28.08
N LYS A 133 -6.54 5.47 27.63
CA LYS A 133 -7.83 6.16 27.76
C LYS A 133 -7.86 7.63 27.30
N SER A 134 -6.77 8.12 26.70
CA SER A 134 -6.66 9.46 26.14
C SER A 134 -6.52 9.39 24.61
N LYS A 135 -7.49 9.94 23.90
CA LYS A 135 -7.46 9.96 22.42
C LYS A 135 -6.28 10.76 21.87
N VAL A 136 -5.91 11.87 22.51
CA VAL A 136 -4.80 12.71 22.06
C VAL A 136 -3.48 11.97 22.16
N VAL A 137 -3.21 11.31 23.28
CA VAL A 137 -1.98 10.53 23.50
C VAL A 137 -1.89 9.38 22.51
N THR A 138 -2.98 8.67 22.29
CA THR A 138 -3.03 7.55 21.36
C THR A 138 -2.77 7.99 19.93
N ILE A 139 -3.34 9.10 19.49
CA ILE A 139 -3.12 9.65 18.16
C ILE A 139 -1.68 10.13 17.99
N VAL A 140 -1.10 10.80 18.98
CA VAL A 140 0.30 11.24 18.95
C VAL A 140 1.24 10.04 18.85
N LEU A 141 1.01 8.99 19.63
CA LEU A 141 1.78 7.74 19.51
C LEU A 141 1.62 7.11 18.14
N GLY A 142 0.41 7.08 17.61
CA GLY A 142 0.13 6.58 16.26
C GLY A 142 0.90 7.34 15.19
N ILE A 143 0.92 8.67 15.26
CA ILE A 143 1.69 9.53 14.34
C ILE A 143 3.17 9.22 14.42
N LEU A 144 3.73 9.10 15.63
CA LEU A 144 5.14 8.80 15.82
C LEU A 144 5.51 7.42 15.25
N ILE A 145 4.71 6.41 15.55
CA ILE A 145 4.96 5.04 15.09
C ILE A 145 4.81 4.96 13.56
N ALA A 146 3.75 5.53 12.98
CA ALA A 146 3.53 5.54 11.54
C ALA A 146 4.64 6.27 10.79
N SER A 147 5.09 7.42 11.31
CA SER A 147 6.20 8.18 10.73
C SER A 147 7.51 7.39 10.78
N SER A 148 7.77 6.71 11.89
CA SER A 148 8.96 5.86 12.07
C SER A 148 8.92 4.67 11.11
N MET A 149 7.77 4.03 10.94
CA MET A 149 7.60 2.92 9.99
C MET A 149 7.80 3.38 8.56
N THR A 150 7.23 4.51 8.18
CA THR A 150 7.38 5.09 6.83
C THR A 150 8.83 5.41 6.54
N TYR A 151 9.52 6.05 7.48
CA TYR A 151 10.94 6.37 7.35
C TYR A 151 11.80 5.11 7.21
N TYR A 152 11.55 4.12 8.06
CA TYR A 152 12.29 2.85 8.02
C TYR A 152 12.08 2.10 6.70
N LEU A 153 10.83 1.97 6.25
CA LEU A 153 10.52 1.31 4.99
C LEU A 153 11.12 2.04 3.79
N TRP A 154 11.11 3.35 3.80
CA TRP A 154 11.70 4.15 2.73
C TRP A 154 13.21 3.96 2.62
N ASN A 155 13.89 3.81 3.75
CA ASN A 155 15.35 3.64 3.80
C ASN A 155 15.83 2.20 3.55
N LEU A 156 14.91 1.23 3.48
CA LEU A 156 15.25 -0.15 3.12
C LEU A 156 15.67 -0.33 1.65
N SER A 157 15.39 0.63 0.82
CA SER A 157 15.73 0.59 -0.60
C SER A 157 17.17 0.99 -0.91
#